data_48786f5bce222552e6666dbab64342da
#
_entry.id   48786f5bce222552e6666dbab64342da
#
_cell.length_a   1.000
_cell.length_b   1.000
_cell.length_c   1.000
_cell.angle_alpha   90.00
_cell.angle_beta   90.00
_cell.angle_gamma   90.00
#
_symmetry.space_group_name_H-M   'P 1'
#
loop_
_entity.id
_entity.type
_entity.pdbx_description
1 polymer ?
#
loop_
_entity_poly.entity_id
_entity_poly.type
_entity_poly.pdbx_seq_one_letter_code
_entity_poly.pdbx_strand_id
1 'polypeptide(L)'
;MAKKSVQSTSPSKAFTGDTVVRFDEVSFEWGPNKPILDEVSFNVRRGTKVTIMGQNGAGKTTLFGLILGAEHSGNSTEGNPRANAAASGAAPSHGGYKPESGEIHIAQGATVATARQVIPRDQLELTVREFFANCFAEKMYDIDPRIDSVLEVVNLKTAKAGAKGVVDVKDRIVKTFSGGQQARLLLASALIQDPDILLLDEPTNNLDKAGIEHLTQFLIDYKKTCLVISHDADFLNAFTHGVLYLDVHTKKVEQYVGDYHDVVEQISARIEKENMDNARREKEIAEKKYQAGLFAQKGGQMRLVAKRMREKAEELEEEIVEVRKEDRTIKPFKIPAQPELIGDIISIKSYSILNPETHKPVKRTCDVRLRRKNHLLLAGPNGIGKSTLLERIVNGVEGITILPGTRIGYYRQDFSMMDFNDTVYQSLEKVIRSVEGRLIETELRAAAASFLIGADAIHTKIASLSEGQKGLVAFARLVLQRPGLLILDEPTNHINFRHIPVIAKALDEYEGAMILVSHVPEFVEQIRIDEVLDLGKGY
;
A
#
# COMPACT_ATOMS: atom_id res chain seq x y z
N MET A 1 19.34 24.17 41.26
CA MET A 1 18.13 23.50 41.73
C MET A 1 17.77 22.42 40.71
N ALA A 2 17.41 21.25 41.18
CA ALA A 2 17.48 19.98 40.49
C ALA A 2 16.66 19.89 39.21
N LYS A 3 17.28 19.32 38.15
CA LYS A 3 16.62 18.81 36.95
C LYS A 3 15.71 17.62 37.34
N LYS A 4 14.40 17.79 37.25
CA LYS A 4 13.45 16.69 37.31
C LYS A 4 13.52 15.95 35.97
N SER A 5 14.12 14.77 35.96
CA SER A 5 14.02 13.78 34.93
C SER A 5 12.55 13.36 34.78
N VAL A 6 12.01 13.47 33.59
CA VAL A 6 10.71 12.89 33.23
C VAL A 6 10.90 11.38 33.22
N GLN A 7 10.36 10.73 34.24
CA GLN A 7 10.28 9.26 34.30
C GLN A 7 9.35 8.76 33.20
N SER A 8 9.88 7.89 32.35
CA SER A 8 9.17 7.06 31.45
C SER A 8 8.12 6.23 32.19
N THR A 9 6.90 6.27 31.71
CA THR A 9 5.79 5.42 32.15
C THR A 9 6.15 3.93 32.00
N SER A 10 5.78 3.18 33.01
CA SER A 10 6.08 1.77 33.28
C SER A 10 5.83 0.82 32.11
N PRO A 11 6.60 -0.27 31.99
CA PRO A 11 6.48 -1.21 30.88
C PRO A 11 5.22 -2.07 31.03
N SER A 12 4.31 -1.95 30.06
CA SER A 12 3.30 -2.96 29.78
C SER A 12 3.99 -4.27 29.47
N LYS A 13 3.40 -5.39 29.88
CA LYS A 13 3.82 -6.80 29.77
C LYS A 13 4.95 -7.05 28.77
N ALA A 14 6.18 -7.10 29.26
CA ALA A 14 7.34 -7.43 28.44
C ALA A 14 7.18 -8.86 27.89
N PHE A 15 7.33 -9.00 26.56
CA PHE A 15 7.40 -10.32 25.93
C PHE A 15 8.58 -11.10 26.51
N THR A 16 8.33 -12.28 27.06
CA THR A 16 9.35 -13.20 27.60
C THR A 16 9.76 -14.18 26.51
N GLY A 17 10.75 -13.87 25.71
CA GLY A 17 11.28 -14.76 24.68
C GLY A 17 12.66 -14.30 24.19
N ASP A 18 13.45 -15.25 23.66
CA ASP A 18 14.76 -14.95 23.07
C ASP A 18 14.60 -14.06 21.83
N THR A 19 15.54 -13.16 21.63
CA THR A 19 15.62 -12.34 20.42
C THR A 19 15.98 -13.20 19.22
N VAL A 20 15.17 -13.13 18.15
CA VAL A 20 15.43 -13.87 16.90
C VAL A 20 15.97 -12.98 15.78
N VAL A 21 15.62 -11.69 15.79
CA VAL A 21 16.19 -10.66 14.89
C VAL A 21 16.58 -9.46 15.72
N ARG A 22 17.79 -8.95 15.54
CA ARG A 22 18.29 -7.75 16.20
C ARG A 22 19.00 -6.87 15.19
N PHE A 23 18.64 -5.61 15.17
CA PHE A 23 19.32 -4.55 14.45
C PHE A 23 20.08 -3.68 15.47
N ASP A 24 21.34 -3.45 15.24
CA ASP A 24 22.20 -2.60 16.06
C ASP A 24 22.80 -1.49 15.20
N GLU A 25 22.30 -0.25 15.38
CA GLU A 25 22.77 0.97 14.70
C GLU A 25 22.90 0.84 13.17
N VAL A 26 21.93 0.16 12.56
CA VAL A 26 21.95 -0.17 11.13
C VAL A 26 21.59 1.04 10.29
N SER A 27 22.48 1.38 9.34
CA SER A 27 22.20 2.37 8.28
C SER A 27 22.24 1.73 6.90
N PHE A 28 21.38 2.21 6.00
CA PHE A 28 21.29 1.72 4.63
C PHE A 28 20.85 2.82 3.66
N GLU A 29 21.51 2.89 2.49
CA GLU A 29 21.18 3.80 1.39
C GLU A 29 21.03 3.06 0.05
N TRP A 30 20.13 3.54 -0.82
CA TRP A 30 20.02 3.07 -2.21
C TRP A 30 20.99 3.74 -3.18
N GLY A 31 21.91 4.55 -2.69
CA GLY A 31 22.92 5.27 -3.45
C GLY A 31 23.23 6.63 -2.82
N PRO A 32 24.21 7.37 -3.37
CA PRO A 32 24.63 8.64 -2.79
C PRO A 32 23.44 9.57 -2.58
N ASN A 33 23.24 10.05 -1.35
CA ASN A 33 22.16 10.95 -0.94
C ASN A 33 20.73 10.38 -0.97
N LYS A 34 20.56 9.05 -0.86
CA LYS A 34 19.24 8.42 -0.69
C LYS A 34 19.23 7.48 0.53
N PRO A 35 19.46 8.01 1.75
CA PRO A 35 19.39 7.21 2.96
C PRO A 35 17.96 6.76 3.21
N ILE A 36 17.80 5.47 3.54
CA ILE A 36 16.52 4.82 3.86
C ILE A 36 16.43 4.50 5.35
N LEU A 37 17.53 4.03 5.95
CA LEU A 37 17.64 3.76 7.36
C LEU A 37 18.87 4.49 7.91
N ASP A 38 18.75 5.06 9.11
CA ASP A 38 19.79 5.83 9.77
C ASP A 38 19.90 5.40 11.23
N GLU A 39 20.99 4.69 11.59
CA GLU A 39 21.28 4.17 12.93
C GLU A 39 20.07 3.48 13.60
N VAL A 40 19.44 2.57 12.87
CA VAL A 40 18.22 1.88 13.32
C VAL A 40 18.57 0.75 14.28
N SER A 41 17.94 0.73 15.45
CA SER A 41 18.09 -0.32 16.45
C SER A 41 16.73 -0.80 16.94
N PHE A 42 16.46 -2.11 16.82
CA PHE A 42 15.27 -2.75 17.36
C PHE A 42 15.47 -4.26 17.53
N ASN A 43 14.54 -4.91 18.25
CA ASN A 43 14.59 -6.33 18.51
C ASN A 43 13.24 -6.99 18.21
N VAL A 44 13.28 -8.16 17.54
CA VAL A 44 12.11 -9.04 17.35
C VAL A 44 12.32 -10.30 18.17
N ARG A 45 11.33 -10.65 18.98
CA ARG A 45 11.39 -11.84 19.86
C ARG A 45 10.74 -13.06 19.21
N ARG A 46 11.21 -14.23 19.60
CA ARG A 46 10.68 -15.52 19.15
C ARG A 46 9.19 -15.65 19.42
N GLY A 47 8.43 -16.13 18.43
CA GLY A 47 6.98 -16.35 18.53
C GLY A 47 6.14 -15.08 18.52
N THR A 48 6.74 -13.89 18.29
CA THR A 48 5.98 -12.65 18.15
C THR A 48 5.52 -12.42 16.71
N LYS A 49 4.36 -11.81 16.58
CA LYS A 49 3.79 -11.36 15.29
C LYS A 49 3.87 -9.85 15.24
N VAL A 50 4.73 -9.36 14.37
CA VAL A 50 5.08 -7.95 14.29
C VAL A 50 4.63 -7.39 12.96
N THR A 51 3.89 -6.30 13.00
CA THR A 51 3.52 -5.54 11.81
C THR A 51 4.55 -4.46 11.52
N ILE A 52 4.96 -4.30 10.27
CA ILE A 52 5.81 -3.21 9.84
C ILE A 52 4.95 -2.15 9.19
N MET A 53 4.89 -1.00 9.81
CA MET A 53 4.15 0.17 9.34
C MET A 53 5.11 1.26 8.86
N GLY A 54 4.60 2.14 8.06
CA GLY A 54 5.33 3.30 7.53
C GLY A 54 4.80 3.67 6.15
N GLN A 55 5.17 4.85 5.71
CA GLN A 55 4.73 5.36 4.40
C GLN A 55 5.28 4.53 3.24
N ASN A 56 4.67 4.66 2.07
CA ASN A 56 5.21 4.08 0.86
C ASN A 56 6.56 4.73 0.54
N GLY A 57 7.57 3.90 0.30
CA GLY A 57 8.95 4.37 0.12
C GLY A 57 9.76 4.51 1.43
N ALA A 58 9.17 4.27 2.61
CA ALA A 58 9.89 4.30 3.90
C ALA A 58 10.97 3.23 4.03
N GLY A 59 11.00 2.22 3.15
CA GLY A 59 11.97 1.15 3.24
C GLY A 59 11.46 -0.14 3.89
N LYS A 60 10.13 -0.33 3.99
CA LYS A 60 9.53 -1.55 4.56
C LYS A 60 10.08 -2.83 3.89
N THR A 61 9.98 -2.92 2.57
CA THR A 61 10.51 -4.05 1.79
C THR A 61 12.06 -4.11 1.84
N THR A 62 12.74 -2.95 1.99
CA THR A 62 14.19 -2.90 2.19
C THR A 62 14.59 -3.56 3.51
N LEU A 63 13.80 -3.36 4.57
CA LEU A 63 14.01 -4.00 5.87
C LEU A 63 13.96 -5.53 5.74
N PHE A 64 13.00 -6.08 4.96
CA PHE A 64 12.95 -7.51 4.66
C PHE A 64 14.19 -7.99 3.89
N GLY A 65 14.63 -7.22 2.90
CA GLY A 65 15.85 -7.52 2.16
C GLY A 65 17.12 -7.55 3.03
N LEU A 66 17.20 -6.69 4.04
CA LEU A 66 18.29 -6.66 5.01
C LEU A 66 18.26 -7.90 5.93
N ILE A 67 17.08 -8.32 6.39
CA ILE A 67 16.93 -9.56 7.20
C ILE A 67 17.38 -10.78 6.36
N LEU A 68 16.95 -10.88 5.10
CA LEU A 68 17.34 -11.97 4.20
C LEU A 68 18.86 -11.95 3.90
N GLY A 69 19.47 -10.76 3.80
CA GLY A 69 20.89 -10.60 3.60
C GLY A 69 21.74 -11.06 4.78
N ALA A 70 21.25 -10.87 5.99
CA ALA A 70 21.90 -11.30 7.22
C ALA A 70 21.92 -12.83 7.38
N GLU A 71 20.84 -13.53 6.96
CA GLU A 71 20.79 -15.01 6.95
C GLU A 71 21.90 -15.62 6.08
N HIS A 72 22.15 -15.04 4.90
CA HIS A 72 23.14 -15.54 3.96
C HIS A 72 24.60 -15.19 4.34
N SER A 73 24.81 -14.20 5.20
CA SER A 73 26.15 -13.77 5.63
C SER A 73 26.84 -14.74 6.61
N GLY A 74 26.08 -15.65 7.21
CA GLY A 74 26.62 -16.70 8.09
C GLY A 74 27.31 -17.86 7.35
N ASN A 75 27.20 -17.99 6.03
CA ASN A 75 27.61 -19.21 5.32
C ASN A 75 28.38 -19.05 3.99
N SER A 76 28.74 -17.85 3.52
CA SER A 76 29.55 -17.75 2.29
C SER A 76 30.25 -16.40 2.09
N THR A 77 31.58 -16.49 1.94
CA THR A 77 32.43 -15.50 1.28
C THR A 77 32.26 -15.65 -0.23
N GLU A 78 31.37 -14.90 -0.88
CA GLU A 78 31.50 -14.51 -2.29
C GLU A 78 30.27 -13.75 -2.82
N GLY A 79 30.52 -12.62 -3.50
CA GLY A 79 29.58 -11.97 -4.40
C GLY A 79 28.83 -10.74 -3.84
N ASN A 80 29.31 -9.55 -4.18
CA ASN A 80 28.64 -8.28 -3.86
C ASN A 80 27.44 -8.07 -4.82
N PRO A 81 26.17 -8.12 -4.36
CA PRO A 81 24.99 -7.96 -5.24
C PRO A 81 24.80 -6.53 -5.78
N ARG A 82 25.60 -5.56 -5.30
CA ARG A 82 25.49 -4.15 -5.73
C ARG A 82 25.81 -3.90 -7.21
N ALA A 83 26.62 -4.74 -7.83
CA ALA A 83 27.05 -4.52 -9.21
C ALA A 83 25.92 -4.70 -10.24
N ASN A 84 24.90 -5.50 -9.94
CA ASN A 84 23.81 -5.83 -10.88
C ASN A 84 22.55 -4.97 -10.68
N ALA A 85 22.38 -4.32 -9.53
CA ALA A 85 21.21 -3.48 -9.25
C ALA A 85 21.33 -2.05 -9.83
N ALA A 86 22.56 -1.52 -9.92
CA ALA A 86 22.80 -0.17 -10.42
C ALA A 86 22.58 -0.02 -11.94
N ALA A 87 22.62 -1.13 -12.69
CA ALA A 87 22.54 -1.10 -14.15
C ALA A 87 21.10 -1.17 -14.70
N SER A 88 20.09 -1.58 -13.91
CA SER A 88 18.74 -1.85 -14.41
C SER A 88 17.64 -0.92 -13.86
N GLY A 89 17.91 -0.07 -12.88
CA GLY A 89 16.91 0.85 -12.31
C GLY A 89 15.69 0.19 -11.67
N ALA A 90 15.63 -1.14 -11.63
CA ALA A 90 14.59 -1.91 -10.99
C ALA A 90 15.11 -2.46 -9.65
N ALA A 91 14.35 -2.26 -8.57
CA ALA A 91 14.65 -2.90 -7.30
C ALA A 91 14.68 -4.42 -7.51
N PRO A 92 15.78 -5.13 -7.14
CA PRO A 92 15.83 -6.56 -7.31
C PRO A 92 14.79 -7.21 -6.40
N SER A 93 13.95 -8.05 -7.00
CA SER A 93 12.98 -8.85 -6.28
C SER A 93 13.74 -9.79 -5.32
N HIS A 94 13.78 -9.41 -4.02
CA HIS A 94 14.19 -10.26 -2.89
C HIS A 94 15.61 -10.88 -2.93
N GLY A 95 16.62 -10.12 -3.34
CA GLY A 95 18.03 -10.41 -3.02
C GLY A 95 18.38 -9.84 -1.64
N GLY A 96 19.14 -10.57 -0.82
CA GLY A 96 19.59 -10.08 0.48
C GLY A 96 20.48 -8.83 0.33
N TYR A 97 20.20 -7.79 1.12
CA TYR A 97 21.00 -6.56 1.17
C TYR A 97 21.98 -6.61 2.34
N LYS A 98 23.12 -5.92 2.19
CA LYS A 98 24.06 -5.71 3.29
C LYS A 98 23.91 -4.27 3.80
N PRO A 99 23.91 -4.04 5.13
CA PRO A 99 23.92 -2.70 5.69
C PRO A 99 25.23 -1.98 5.32
N GLU A 100 25.18 -0.64 5.33
CA GLU A 100 26.40 0.19 5.14
C GLU A 100 27.15 0.34 6.45
N SER A 101 26.44 0.46 7.54
CA SER A 101 26.98 0.47 8.90
C SER A 101 26.02 -0.27 9.85
N GLY A 102 26.53 -0.64 11.01
CA GLY A 102 25.79 -1.41 12.00
C GLY A 102 25.78 -2.91 11.70
N GLU A 103 25.13 -3.68 12.55
CA GLU A 103 25.09 -5.15 12.46
C GLU A 103 23.65 -5.66 12.58
N ILE A 104 23.36 -6.73 11.84
CA ILE A 104 22.07 -7.43 11.89
C ILE A 104 22.35 -8.86 12.35
N HIS A 105 21.77 -9.22 13.49
CA HIS A 105 21.90 -10.53 14.07
C HIS A 105 20.62 -11.33 13.92
N ILE A 106 20.70 -12.53 13.36
CA ILE A 106 19.65 -13.55 13.34
C ILE A 106 20.05 -14.67 14.29
N ALA A 107 19.11 -15.20 15.06
CA ALA A 107 19.37 -16.29 15.97
C ALA A 107 19.98 -17.48 15.22
N GLN A 108 21.06 -18.08 15.80
CA GLN A 108 21.78 -19.16 15.16
C GLN A 108 20.87 -20.35 14.83
N GLY A 109 20.90 -20.80 13.57
CA GLY A 109 20.09 -21.90 13.08
C GLY A 109 18.63 -21.56 12.80
N ALA A 110 18.21 -20.29 12.95
CA ALA A 110 16.87 -19.86 12.58
C ALA A 110 16.74 -19.74 11.05
N THR A 111 15.69 -20.33 10.50
CA THR A 111 15.36 -20.28 9.07
C THR A 111 14.44 -19.11 8.77
N VAL A 112 14.68 -18.42 7.64
CA VAL A 112 13.86 -17.29 7.19
C VAL A 112 13.22 -17.63 5.84
N ALA A 113 11.93 -17.38 5.67
CA ALA A 113 11.29 -17.48 4.37
C ALA A 113 10.43 -16.24 4.09
N THR A 114 10.34 -15.88 2.81
CA THR A 114 9.53 -14.76 2.36
C THR A 114 8.64 -15.16 1.18
N ALA A 115 7.42 -14.65 1.15
CA ALA A 115 6.56 -14.75 -0.02
C ALA A 115 7.02 -13.71 -1.07
N ARG A 116 7.41 -14.18 -2.26
CA ARG A 116 7.74 -13.30 -3.39
C ARG A 116 6.48 -12.65 -3.93
N GLN A 117 6.64 -11.49 -4.57
CA GLN A 117 5.50 -10.79 -5.20
C GLN A 117 5.18 -11.34 -6.59
N VAL A 118 6.16 -11.88 -7.30
CA VAL A 118 6.02 -12.38 -8.68
C VAL A 118 6.75 -13.71 -8.82
N ILE A 119 6.13 -14.66 -9.53
CA ILE A 119 6.78 -15.92 -9.90
C ILE A 119 7.82 -15.65 -10.98
N PRO A 120 9.09 -16.11 -10.81
CA PRO A 120 10.12 -15.99 -11.82
C PRO A 120 9.69 -16.65 -13.14
N ARG A 121 10.09 -16.06 -14.28
CA ARG A 121 9.66 -16.52 -15.61
C ARG A 121 10.09 -17.96 -15.92
N ASP A 122 11.24 -18.37 -15.42
CA ASP A 122 11.80 -19.72 -15.52
C ASP A 122 10.98 -20.77 -14.74
N GLN A 123 10.21 -20.35 -13.73
CA GLN A 123 9.37 -21.23 -12.92
C GLN A 123 7.92 -21.31 -13.38
N LEU A 124 7.50 -20.50 -14.35
CA LEU A 124 6.13 -20.49 -14.86
C LEU A 124 5.74 -21.76 -15.61
N GLU A 125 6.71 -22.45 -16.23
CA GLU A 125 6.48 -23.69 -16.98
C GLU A 125 6.56 -24.96 -16.11
N LEU A 126 6.88 -24.82 -14.82
CA LEU A 126 6.91 -25.92 -13.86
C LEU A 126 5.49 -26.34 -13.45
N THR A 127 5.34 -27.61 -13.06
CA THR A 127 4.14 -28.04 -12.33
C THR A 127 4.17 -27.48 -10.92
N VAL A 128 3.00 -27.39 -10.27
CA VAL A 128 2.89 -26.93 -8.88
C VAL A 128 3.77 -27.78 -7.94
N ARG A 129 3.84 -29.10 -8.17
CA ARG A 129 4.72 -29.98 -7.40
C ARG A 129 6.18 -29.64 -7.56
N GLU A 130 6.65 -29.44 -8.79
CA GLU A 130 8.04 -29.04 -9.07
C GLU A 130 8.35 -27.64 -8.51
N PHE A 131 7.40 -26.70 -8.61
CA PHE A 131 7.53 -25.37 -8.04
C PHE A 131 7.75 -25.41 -6.52
N PHE A 132 6.99 -26.23 -5.80
CA PHE A 132 7.17 -26.40 -4.36
C PHE A 132 8.42 -27.21 -4.01
N ALA A 133 8.80 -28.19 -4.82
CA ALA A 133 10.04 -28.94 -4.62
C ALA A 133 11.27 -28.01 -4.70
N ASN A 134 11.25 -26.99 -5.55
CA ASN A 134 12.32 -26.00 -5.68
C ASN A 134 12.43 -25.04 -4.49
N CYS A 135 11.47 -25.05 -3.56
CA CYS A 135 11.56 -24.28 -2.31
C CYS A 135 12.52 -24.90 -1.29
N PHE A 136 12.99 -26.13 -1.52
CA PHE A 136 13.90 -26.85 -0.64
C PHE A 136 15.24 -27.08 -1.29
N ALA A 137 16.33 -26.90 -0.53
CA ALA A 137 17.69 -27.17 -1.02
C ALA A 137 17.94 -28.67 -1.25
N GLU A 138 17.28 -29.53 -0.47
CA GLU A 138 17.39 -30.98 -0.57
C GLU A 138 16.12 -31.61 -1.14
N LYS A 139 16.28 -32.69 -1.92
CA LYS A 139 15.15 -33.43 -2.49
C LYS A 139 14.29 -34.07 -1.39
N MET A 140 13.05 -33.62 -1.24
CA MET A 140 12.07 -34.23 -0.35
C MET A 140 11.33 -35.37 -1.05
N TYR A 141 11.31 -36.56 -0.43
CA TYR A 141 10.70 -37.76 -1.03
C TYR A 141 9.17 -37.80 -0.89
N ASP A 142 8.60 -37.11 0.10
CA ASP A 142 7.15 -37.08 0.33
C ASP A 142 6.69 -35.64 0.60
N ILE A 143 6.64 -34.84 -0.49
CA ILE A 143 6.25 -33.42 -0.42
C ILE A 143 4.73 -33.22 -0.52
N ASP A 144 3.99 -34.18 -1.09
CA ASP A 144 2.57 -34.07 -1.41
C ASP A 144 1.68 -33.71 -0.20
N PRO A 145 1.81 -34.34 0.98
CA PRO A 145 1.01 -33.96 2.15
C PRO A 145 1.25 -32.51 2.61
N ARG A 146 2.51 -32.04 2.50
CA ARG A 146 2.84 -30.64 2.83
C ARG A 146 2.23 -29.68 1.82
N ILE A 147 2.27 -30.01 0.52
CA ILE A 147 1.62 -29.24 -0.52
C ILE A 147 0.12 -29.15 -0.25
N ASP A 148 -0.54 -30.27 0.04
CA ASP A 148 -1.97 -30.29 0.34
C ASP A 148 -2.33 -29.38 1.52
N SER A 149 -1.54 -29.44 2.60
CA SER A 149 -1.74 -28.59 3.78
C SER A 149 -1.62 -27.10 3.47
N VAL A 150 -0.58 -26.67 2.73
CA VAL A 150 -0.41 -25.26 2.44
C VAL A 150 -1.37 -24.74 1.36
N LEU A 151 -1.78 -25.60 0.42
CA LEU A 151 -2.80 -25.24 -0.56
C LEU A 151 -4.18 -25.06 0.09
N GLU A 152 -4.49 -25.79 1.15
CA GLU A 152 -5.70 -25.60 1.95
C GLU A 152 -5.67 -24.25 2.67
N VAL A 153 -4.54 -23.89 3.30
CA VAL A 153 -4.36 -22.59 3.98
C VAL A 153 -4.63 -21.42 3.03
N VAL A 154 -4.14 -21.50 1.78
CA VAL A 154 -4.33 -20.42 0.79
C VAL A 154 -5.63 -20.58 -0.01
N ASN A 155 -6.53 -21.46 0.39
CA ASN A 155 -7.81 -21.74 -0.30
C ASN A 155 -7.66 -22.05 -1.81
N LEU A 156 -6.62 -22.80 -2.15
CA LEU A 156 -6.46 -23.41 -3.48
C LEU A 156 -6.93 -24.87 -3.38
N LYS A 157 -8.22 -25.11 -3.68
CA LYS A 157 -8.84 -26.43 -3.53
C LYS A 157 -8.12 -27.45 -4.42
N THR A 158 -7.59 -28.49 -3.79
CA THR A 158 -7.20 -29.73 -4.49
C THR A 158 -8.45 -30.47 -4.92
N ALA A 159 -8.51 -30.93 -6.16
CA ALA A 159 -9.59 -31.82 -6.57
C ALA A 159 -9.54 -33.08 -5.68
N LYS A 160 -10.70 -33.51 -5.16
CA LYS A 160 -10.77 -34.77 -4.39
C LYS A 160 -10.16 -35.88 -5.24
N ALA A 161 -9.15 -36.55 -4.72
CA ALA A 161 -8.50 -37.68 -5.37
C ALA A 161 -9.57 -38.70 -5.80
N GLY A 162 -9.69 -38.97 -7.12
CA GLY A 162 -10.63 -39.94 -7.67
C GLY A 162 -11.76 -39.38 -8.54
N ALA A 163 -11.91 -38.08 -8.72
CA ALA A 163 -12.87 -37.53 -9.70
C ALA A 163 -12.36 -37.78 -11.12
N LYS A 164 -13.03 -38.64 -11.86
CA LYS A 164 -12.67 -38.98 -13.26
C LYS A 164 -12.62 -37.71 -14.12
N GLY A 165 -11.44 -37.39 -14.67
CA GLY A 165 -11.24 -36.32 -15.64
C GLY A 165 -10.82 -34.96 -15.06
N VAL A 166 -10.56 -34.83 -13.78
CA VAL A 166 -10.04 -33.61 -13.14
C VAL A 166 -8.54 -33.77 -12.88
N VAL A 167 -7.71 -32.91 -13.47
CA VAL A 167 -6.26 -32.88 -13.22
C VAL A 167 -6.03 -32.35 -11.81
N ASP A 168 -5.22 -33.05 -11.00
CA ASP A 168 -4.83 -32.58 -9.68
C ASP A 168 -4.14 -31.20 -9.81
N VAL A 169 -4.44 -30.31 -8.88
CA VAL A 169 -3.82 -28.99 -8.83
C VAL A 169 -2.29 -29.09 -8.80
N LYS A 170 -1.75 -30.13 -8.17
CA LYS A 170 -0.30 -30.41 -8.07
C LYS A 170 0.37 -30.67 -9.41
N ASP A 171 -0.37 -31.26 -10.36
CA ASP A 171 0.16 -31.61 -11.68
C ASP A 171 -0.12 -30.53 -12.76
N ARG A 172 -0.77 -29.43 -12.37
CA ARG A 172 -1.02 -28.29 -13.28
C ARG A 172 0.22 -27.42 -13.39
N ILE A 173 0.44 -26.86 -14.59
CA ILE A 173 1.52 -25.91 -14.87
C ILE A 173 1.17 -24.55 -14.23
N VAL A 174 2.13 -23.94 -13.53
CA VAL A 174 1.97 -22.67 -12.78
C VAL A 174 1.45 -21.54 -13.67
N LYS A 175 1.88 -21.46 -14.92
CA LYS A 175 1.43 -20.47 -15.91
C LYS A 175 -0.08 -20.52 -16.20
N THR A 176 -0.73 -21.68 -15.99
CA THR A 176 -2.18 -21.85 -16.26
C THR A 176 -3.06 -21.25 -15.15
N PHE A 177 -2.48 -20.79 -14.06
CA PHE A 177 -3.19 -20.18 -12.95
C PHE A 177 -3.42 -18.68 -13.23
N SER A 178 -4.56 -18.15 -12.75
CA SER A 178 -4.80 -16.71 -12.77
C SER A 178 -3.81 -15.98 -11.88
N GLY A 179 -3.63 -14.66 -12.08
CA GLY A 179 -2.71 -13.85 -11.27
C GLY A 179 -2.96 -13.99 -9.75
N GLY A 180 -4.22 -13.98 -9.31
CA GLY A 180 -4.58 -14.20 -7.93
C GLY A 180 -4.25 -15.62 -7.42
N GLN A 181 -4.42 -16.64 -8.27
CA GLN A 181 -4.00 -18.01 -7.91
C GLN A 181 -2.47 -18.13 -7.84
N GLN A 182 -1.73 -17.46 -8.72
CA GLN A 182 -0.27 -17.41 -8.67
C GLN A 182 0.23 -16.71 -7.40
N ALA A 183 -0.43 -15.61 -6.98
CA ALA A 183 -0.11 -14.95 -5.71
C ALA A 183 -0.32 -15.89 -4.50
N ARG A 184 -1.39 -16.71 -4.51
CA ARG A 184 -1.63 -17.74 -3.50
C ARG A 184 -0.56 -18.84 -3.51
N LEU A 185 -0.09 -19.26 -4.68
CA LEU A 185 1.03 -20.22 -4.79
C LEU A 185 2.32 -19.64 -4.22
N LEU A 186 2.60 -18.35 -4.46
CA LEU A 186 3.75 -17.66 -3.88
C LEU A 186 3.67 -17.60 -2.35
N LEU A 187 2.50 -17.29 -1.80
CA LEU A 187 2.30 -17.33 -0.36
C LEU A 187 2.52 -18.73 0.20
N ALA A 188 1.92 -19.75 -0.43
CA ALA A 188 2.10 -21.14 -0.04
C ALA A 188 3.56 -21.59 -0.12
N SER A 189 4.37 -21.04 -1.05
CA SER A 189 5.81 -21.38 -1.16
C SER A 189 6.67 -20.91 0.03
N ALA A 190 6.27 -19.84 0.70
CA ALA A 190 6.89 -19.43 1.95
C ALA A 190 6.43 -20.30 3.13
N LEU A 191 5.14 -20.65 3.17
CA LEU A 191 4.54 -21.43 4.26
C LEU A 191 5.02 -22.88 4.29
N ILE A 192 5.25 -23.50 3.12
CA ILE A 192 5.64 -24.92 3.02
C ILE A 192 7.01 -25.20 3.66
N GLN A 193 7.86 -24.18 3.75
CA GLN A 193 9.18 -24.28 4.35
C GLN A 193 9.13 -24.33 5.88
N ASP A 194 7.99 -23.99 6.48
CA ASP A 194 7.79 -23.89 7.95
C ASP A 194 8.94 -23.11 8.64
N PRO A 195 9.23 -21.87 8.23
CA PRO A 195 10.39 -21.13 8.70
C PRO A 195 10.25 -20.68 10.16
N ASP A 196 11.36 -20.41 10.84
CA ASP A 196 11.35 -19.82 12.19
C ASP A 196 10.97 -18.33 12.15
N ILE A 197 11.27 -17.66 11.03
CA ILE A 197 10.93 -16.26 10.75
C ILE A 197 10.24 -16.19 9.40
N LEU A 198 8.95 -15.85 9.40
CA LEU A 198 8.14 -15.70 8.20
C LEU A 198 8.00 -14.22 7.87
N LEU A 199 8.39 -13.83 6.65
CA LEU A 199 8.29 -12.46 6.14
C LEU A 199 7.19 -12.40 5.07
N LEU A 200 6.15 -11.60 5.30
CA LEU A 200 5.02 -11.44 4.38
C LEU A 200 4.88 -9.99 3.94
N ASP A 201 5.10 -9.74 2.64
CA ASP A 201 4.93 -8.41 2.02
C ASP A 201 3.60 -8.37 1.27
N GLU A 202 2.64 -7.58 1.78
CA GLU A 202 1.29 -7.40 1.25
C GLU A 202 0.57 -8.73 0.92
N PRO A 203 0.47 -9.67 1.88
CA PRO A 203 -0.05 -11.01 1.59
C PRO A 203 -1.55 -11.04 1.31
N THR A 204 -2.31 -10.00 1.66
CA THR A 204 -3.75 -9.87 1.38
C THR A 204 -4.04 -9.45 -0.05
N ASN A 205 -3.05 -8.87 -0.76
CA ASN A 205 -3.22 -8.49 -2.14
C ASN A 205 -3.57 -9.72 -2.99
N ASN A 206 -4.60 -9.58 -3.83
CA ASN A 206 -5.11 -10.65 -4.69
C ASN A 206 -5.78 -11.85 -3.96
N LEU A 207 -6.03 -11.76 -2.65
CA LEU A 207 -6.87 -12.70 -1.94
C LEU A 207 -8.33 -12.20 -1.93
N ASP A 208 -9.28 -13.15 -2.03
CA ASP A 208 -10.68 -12.87 -1.74
C ASP A 208 -10.94 -12.94 -0.23
N LYS A 209 -12.10 -12.50 0.22
CA LYS A 209 -12.48 -12.47 1.64
C LYS A 209 -12.24 -13.82 2.34
N ALA A 210 -12.63 -14.93 1.71
CA ALA A 210 -12.39 -16.26 2.26
C ALA A 210 -10.89 -16.58 2.37
N GLY A 211 -10.07 -16.18 1.38
CA GLY A 211 -8.63 -16.35 1.42
C GLY A 211 -7.96 -15.52 2.53
N ILE A 212 -8.45 -14.30 2.77
CA ILE A 212 -7.97 -13.45 3.88
C ILE A 212 -8.33 -14.08 5.22
N GLU A 213 -9.56 -14.57 5.39
CA GLU A 213 -10.00 -15.25 6.61
C GLU A 213 -9.15 -16.50 6.91
N HIS A 214 -8.87 -17.34 5.91
CA HIS A 214 -7.99 -18.51 6.06
C HIS A 214 -6.56 -18.13 6.43
N LEU A 215 -5.98 -17.13 5.78
CA LEU A 215 -4.64 -16.63 6.10
C LEU A 215 -4.59 -16.04 7.52
N THR A 216 -5.58 -15.27 7.90
CA THR A 216 -5.70 -14.70 9.25
C THR A 216 -5.70 -15.80 10.31
N GLN A 217 -6.54 -16.82 10.13
CA GLN A 217 -6.60 -17.95 11.07
C GLN A 217 -5.28 -18.69 11.12
N PHE A 218 -4.63 -18.94 9.99
CA PHE A 218 -3.30 -19.55 9.95
C PHE A 218 -2.28 -18.73 10.75
N LEU A 219 -2.25 -17.40 10.57
CA LEU A 219 -1.31 -16.53 11.29
C LEU A 219 -1.62 -16.45 12.79
N ILE A 220 -2.89 -16.53 13.20
CA ILE A 220 -3.28 -16.64 14.62
C ILE A 220 -2.69 -17.92 15.23
N ASP A 221 -2.78 -19.03 14.52
CA ASP A 221 -2.33 -20.35 15.00
C ASP A 221 -0.82 -20.57 14.84
N TYR A 222 -0.15 -19.76 14.01
CA TYR A 222 1.28 -19.88 13.74
C TYR A 222 2.11 -19.56 14.99
N LYS A 223 2.84 -20.55 15.50
CA LYS A 223 3.56 -20.43 16.78
C LYS A 223 4.94 -19.79 16.69
N LYS A 224 5.45 -19.63 15.45
CA LYS A 224 6.77 -19.06 15.19
C LYS A 224 6.66 -17.55 14.93
N THR A 225 7.78 -16.90 14.64
CA THR A 225 7.85 -15.46 14.44
C THR A 225 7.35 -15.07 13.06
N CYS A 226 6.54 -14.02 12.97
CA CYS A 226 6.07 -13.49 11.71
C CYS A 226 6.22 -11.95 11.66
N LEU A 227 6.79 -11.44 10.58
CA LEU A 227 6.81 -10.02 10.27
C LEU A 227 5.95 -9.79 9.03
N VAL A 228 4.98 -8.87 9.14
CA VAL A 228 3.99 -8.63 8.08
C VAL A 228 3.98 -7.17 7.71
N ILE A 229 4.02 -6.89 6.41
CA ILE A 229 3.71 -5.59 5.82
C ILE A 229 2.33 -5.74 5.19
N SER A 230 1.34 -4.96 5.59
CA SER A 230 0.03 -4.89 4.94
C SER A 230 -0.64 -3.54 5.18
N HIS A 231 -1.61 -3.22 4.34
CA HIS A 231 -2.47 -2.05 4.47
C HIS A 231 -3.89 -2.41 4.95
N ASP A 232 -4.16 -3.69 5.15
CA ASP A 232 -5.44 -4.20 5.66
C ASP A 232 -5.46 -4.15 7.20
N ALA A 233 -6.18 -3.18 7.75
CA ALA A 233 -6.22 -2.92 9.19
C ALA A 233 -6.87 -4.07 9.97
N ASP A 234 -7.98 -4.63 9.49
CA ASP A 234 -8.70 -5.72 10.15
C ASP A 234 -7.85 -6.99 10.19
N PHE A 235 -7.20 -7.29 9.05
CA PHE A 235 -6.26 -8.40 8.96
C PHE A 235 -5.12 -8.26 9.97
N LEU A 236 -4.47 -7.10 10.02
CA LEU A 236 -3.36 -6.86 10.94
C LEU A 236 -3.80 -6.89 12.40
N ASN A 237 -4.95 -6.31 12.72
CA ASN A 237 -5.45 -6.23 14.09
C ASN A 237 -5.74 -7.62 14.70
N ALA A 238 -6.10 -8.58 13.87
CA ALA A 238 -6.47 -9.91 14.31
C ALA A 238 -5.33 -10.72 14.99
N PHE A 239 -4.06 -10.43 14.64
CA PHE A 239 -2.93 -11.23 15.13
C PHE A 239 -1.71 -10.43 15.61
N THR A 240 -1.66 -9.11 15.39
CA THR A 240 -0.51 -8.27 15.72
C THR A 240 -0.26 -8.20 17.24
N HIS A 241 0.99 -8.43 17.64
CA HIS A 241 1.44 -8.24 19.03
C HIS A 241 2.22 -6.95 19.24
N GLY A 242 2.76 -6.36 18.17
CA GLY A 242 3.51 -5.13 18.21
C GLY A 242 3.80 -4.61 16.80
N VAL A 243 4.19 -3.36 16.72
CA VAL A 243 4.41 -2.65 15.47
C VAL A 243 5.81 -2.05 15.43
N LEU A 244 6.48 -2.18 14.29
CA LEU A 244 7.67 -1.44 13.90
C LEU A 244 7.24 -0.33 12.95
N TYR A 245 7.30 0.91 13.41
CA TYR A 245 6.95 2.07 12.59
C TYR A 245 8.19 2.69 11.97
N LEU A 246 8.29 2.64 10.64
CA LEU A 246 9.36 3.25 9.86
C LEU A 246 9.01 4.69 9.54
N ASP A 247 9.81 5.59 10.07
CA ASP A 247 9.68 7.02 9.83
C ASP A 247 10.54 7.46 8.64
N VAL A 248 9.89 7.96 7.59
CA VAL A 248 10.55 8.44 6.36
C VAL A 248 11.46 9.64 6.59
N HIS A 249 11.16 10.50 7.58
CA HIS A 249 11.93 11.72 7.84
C HIS A 249 13.14 11.47 8.71
N THR A 250 12.89 10.84 9.87
CA THR A 250 13.98 10.50 10.79
C THR A 250 14.76 9.28 10.34
N LYS A 251 14.18 8.49 9.40
CA LYS A 251 14.74 7.22 8.88
C LYS A 251 15.03 6.22 9.99
N LYS A 252 14.37 6.39 11.12
CA LYS A 252 14.45 5.54 12.32
C LYS A 252 13.24 4.62 12.38
N VAL A 253 13.41 3.54 13.13
CA VAL A 253 12.34 2.59 13.43
C VAL A 253 11.93 2.77 14.89
N GLU A 254 10.65 3.02 15.09
CA GLU A 254 10.06 3.08 16.42
C GLU A 254 9.30 1.78 16.70
N GLN A 255 9.47 1.24 17.89
CA GLN A 255 8.83 -0.01 18.30
C GLN A 255 7.67 0.28 19.25
N TYR A 256 6.48 -0.16 18.88
CA TYR A 256 5.26 -0.07 19.68
C TYR A 256 4.78 -1.47 20.09
N VAL A 257 4.17 -1.53 21.27
CA VAL A 257 3.54 -2.76 21.80
C VAL A 257 2.04 -2.53 21.89
N GLY A 258 1.25 -3.47 21.41
CA GLY A 258 -0.20 -3.39 21.36
C GLY A 258 -0.73 -3.94 20.04
N ASP A 259 -2.05 -3.93 19.89
CA ASP A 259 -2.68 -4.24 18.62
C ASP A 259 -2.51 -3.09 17.61
N TYR A 260 -2.95 -3.34 16.38
CA TYR A 260 -2.79 -2.37 15.29
C TYR A 260 -3.53 -1.05 15.56
N HIS A 261 -4.77 -1.11 16.07
CA HIS A 261 -5.58 0.07 16.33
C HIS A 261 -5.00 0.92 17.48
N ASP A 262 -4.59 0.28 18.57
CA ASP A 262 -3.93 0.96 19.69
C ASP A 262 -2.71 1.77 19.23
N VAL A 263 -1.90 1.18 18.35
CA VAL A 263 -0.67 1.82 17.85
C VAL A 263 -1.01 2.97 16.90
N VAL A 264 -1.99 2.82 16.02
CA VAL A 264 -2.44 3.90 15.13
C VAL A 264 -2.96 5.10 15.94
N GLU A 265 -3.70 4.85 17.02
CA GLU A 265 -4.18 5.90 17.92
C GLU A 265 -3.02 6.60 18.65
N GLN A 266 -2.04 5.84 19.18
CA GLN A 266 -0.85 6.39 19.84
C GLN A 266 -0.02 7.26 18.88
N ILE A 267 0.19 6.81 17.64
CA ILE A 267 0.91 7.57 16.60
C ILE A 267 0.15 8.86 16.28
N SER A 268 -1.17 8.77 16.09
CA SER A 268 -2.03 9.92 15.77
C SER A 268 -2.02 10.97 16.88
N ALA A 269 -2.16 10.55 18.14
CA ALA A 269 -2.12 11.43 19.31
C ALA A 269 -0.74 12.11 19.46
N ARG A 270 0.36 11.39 19.17
CA ARG A 270 1.71 11.96 19.19
C ARG A 270 1.87 13.04 18.12
N ILE A 271 1.44 12.75 16.89
CA ILE A 271 1.51 13.71 15.76
C ILE A 271 0.70 14.97 16.08
N GLU A 272 -0.48 14.81 16.66
CA GLU A 272 -1.34 15.93 17.04
C GLU A 272 -0.67 16.81 18.11
N LYS A 273 -0.02 16.20 19.10
CA LYS A 273 0.76 16.90 20.11
C LYS A 273 1.97 17.64 19.51
N GLU A 274 2.74 16.99 18.64
CA GLU A 274 3.88 17.61 17.95
C GLU A 274 3.42 18.81 17.10
N ASN A 275 2.27 18.69 16.41
CA ASN A 275 1.67 19.79 15.65
C ASN A 275 1.27 20.97 16.54
N MET A 276 0.67 20.71 17.71
CA MET A 276 0.32 21.77 18.65
C MET A 276 1.56 22.47 19.22
N ASP A 277 2.60 21.71 19.57
CA ASP A 277 3.83 22.24 20.10
C ASP A 277 4.57 23.09 19.05
N ASN A 278 4.59 22.66 17.79
CA ASN A 278 5.15 23.44 16.68
C ASN A 278 4.36 24.73 16.41
N ALA A 279 3.03 24.67 16.42
CA ALA A 279 2.20 25.86 16.26
C ALA A 279 2.41 26.89 17.38
N ARG A 280 2.72 26.45 18.60
CA ARG A 280 3.11 27.33 19.71
C ARG A 280 4.48 27.95 19.48
N ARG A 281 5.48 27.15 19.05
CA ARG A 281 6.83 27.63 18.75
C ARG A 281 6.83 28.63 17.60
N GLU A 282 6.09 28.37 16.52
CA GLU A 282 5.93 29.30 15.40
C GLU A 282 5.38 30.67 15.84
N LYS A 283 4.37 30.67 16.71
CA LYS A 283 3.85 31.92 17.30
C LYS A 283 4.90 32.65 18.11
N GLU A 284 5.64 31.93 18.96
CA GLU A 284 6.70 32.52 19.79
C GLU A 284 7.85 33.10 18.95
N ILE A 285 8.23 32.39 17.87
CA ILE A 285 9.23 32.84 16.91
C ILE A 285 8.78 34.14 16.21
N ALA A 286 7.53 34.13 15.71
CA ALA A 286 6.96 35.30 15.04
C ALA A 286 6.92 36.53 15.98
N GLU A 287 6.53 36.33 17.24
CA GLU A 287 6.48 37.37 18.23
C GLU A 287 7.90 37.90 18.57
N LYS A 288 8.89 37.03 18.79
CA LYS A 288 10.29 37.41 19.03
C LYS A 288 10.89 38.15 17.83
N LYS A 289 10.65 37.71 16.60
CA LYS A 289 11.09 38.39 15.38
C LYS A 289 10.45 39.77 15.24
N TYR A 290 9.16 39.90 15.53
CA TYR A 290 8.47 41.19 15.54
C TYR A 290 9.04 42.16 16.56
N GLN A 291 9.21 41.70 17.82
CA GLN A 291 9.81 42.49 18.91
C GLN A 291 11.27 42.90 18.61
N ALA A 292 12.06 41.97 18.05
CA ALA A 292 13.42 42.25 17.60
C ALA A 292 13.46 43.35 16.52
N GLY A 293 12.48 43.35 15.59
CA GLY A 293 12.33 44.42 14.60
C GLY A 293 12.08 45.79 15.22
N LEU A 294 11.18 45.86 16.23
CA LEU A 294 10.86 47.10 16.94
C LEU A 294 12.06 47.63 17.77
N PHE A 295 12.79 46.74 18.46
CA PHE A 295 13.95 47.14 19.27
C PHE A 295 15.17 47.51 18.41
N ALA A 296 15.35 46.93 17.24
CA ALA A 296 16.42 47.27 16.31
C ALA A 296 16.38 48.74 15.86
N GLN A 297 15.18 49.36 15.81
CA GLN A 297 14.96 50.74 15.43
C GLN A 297 15.28 51.75 16.54
N LYS A 298 15.33 51.31 17.82
CA LYS A 298 15.48 52.20 18.98
C LYS A 298 16.92 52.59 19.32
N GLY A 299 17.95 51.98 18.71
CA GLY A 299 19.37 52.30 18.94
C GLY A 299 19.92 51.87 20.32
N GLY A 300 21.23 52.08 20.57
CA GLY A 300 21.89 51.85 21.87
C GLY A 300 21.78 50.40 22.39
N GLN A 301 21.56 50.24 23.69
CA GLN A 301 21.42 48.93 24.34
C GLN A 301 20.28 48.08 23.80
N MET A 302 19.25 48.70 23.20
CA MET A 302 18.13 47.97 22.59
C MET A 302 18.52 47.15 21.35
N ARG A 303 19.59 47.53 20.64
CA ARG A 303 20.15 46.70 19.56
C ARG A 303 20.73 45.38 20.05
N LEU A 304 21.34 45.37 21.26
CA LEU A 304 21.83 44.12 21.87
C LEU A 304 20.69 43.21 22.27
N VAL A 305 19.57 43.76 22.76
CA VAL A 305 18.37 42.99 23.10
C VAL A 305 17.76 42.44 21.82
N ALA A 306 17.67 43.22 20.74
CA ALA A 306 17.19 42.78 19.44
C ALA A 306 18.02 41.62 18.86
N LYS A 307 19.37 41.68 19.01
CA LYS A 307 20.26 40.61 18.58
C LYS A 307 20.00 39.32 19.37
N ARG A 308 19.92 39.37 20.70
CA ARG A 308 19.59 38.20 21.52
C ARG A 308 18.22 37.60 21.21
N MET A 309 17.24 38.44 20.89
CA MET A 309 15.91 37.94 20.48
C MET A 309 15.93 37.23 19.14
N ARG A 310 16.76 37.69 18.19
CA ARG A 310 16.95 36.99 16.90
C ARG A 310 17.67 35.67 17.07
N GLU A 311 18.77 35.65 17.83
CA GLU A 311 19.49 34.41 18.15
C GLU A 311 18.56 33.38 18.81
N LYS A 312 17.72 33.85 19.76
CA LYS A 312 16.74 32.95 20.39
C LYS A 312 15.60 32.52 19.47
N ALA A 313 15.23 33.31 18.46
CA ALA A 313 14.27 32.92 17.45
C ALA A 313 14.88 31.90 16.47
N GLU A 314 16.16 32.04 16.11
CA GLU A 314 16.92 31.07 15.31
C GLU A 314 17.08 29.73 16.04
N GLU A 315 17.45 29.73 17.33
CA GLU A 315 17.48 28.51 18.16
C GLU A 315 16.13 27.80 18.20
N LEU A 316 15.02 28.54 18.35
CA LEU A 316 13.68 27.97 18.33
C LEU A 316 13.27 27.48 16.94
N GLU A 317 13.77 28.08 15.85
CA GLU A 317 13.56 27.58 14.48
C GLU A 317 14.28 26.24 14.25
N GLU A 318 15.48 26.06 14.78
CA GLU A 318 16.22 24.80 14.75
C GLU A 318 15.54 23.71 15.61
N GLU A 319 14.86 24.12 16.70
CA GLU A 319 14.08 23.20 17.53
C GLU A 319 12.69 22.84 16.97
N ILE A 320 12.22 23.53 15.92
CA ILE A 320 11.00 23.11 15.23
C ILE A 320 11.30 21.76 14.61
N VAL A 321 10.73 20.73 15.21
CA VAL A 321 10.67 19.41 14.58
C VAL A 321 9.94 19.63 13.26
N GLU A 322 10.61 19.41 12.12
CA GLU A 322 9.94 19.41 10.82
C GLU A 322 8.79 18.40 10.92
N VAL A 323 7.61 18.91 11.23
CA VAL A 323 6.41 18.09 11.21
C VAL A 323 6.28 17.58 9.80
N ARG A 324 6.42 16.32 9.69
CA ARG A 324 6.49 15.47 8.53
C ARG A 324 5.58 15.99 7.45
N LYS A 325 6.13 16.57 6.39
CA LYS A 325 5.36 17.04 5.21
C LYS A 325 4.49 15.93 4.65
N GLU A 326 4.85 14.68 4.92
CA GLU A 326 4.21 13.47 4.44
C GLU A 326 3.10 12.93 5.35
N ASP A 327 2.98 13.41 6.59
CA ASP A 327 1.83 13.15 7.46
C ASP A 327 0.61 13.99 7.07
N ARG A 328 0.73 14.82 6.05
CA ARG A 328 -0.39 15.59 5.53
C ARG A 328 -1.36 14.67 4.81
N THR A 329 -2.59 14.69 5.24
CA THR A 329 -3.70 14.12 4.48
C THR A 329 -3.98 15.01 3.27
N ILE A 330 -4.41 14.41 2.15
CA ILE A 330 -4.91 15.19 1.01
C ILE A 330 -6.01 16.14 1.48
N LYS A 331 -6.07 17.32 0.86
CA LYS A 331 -7.11 18.28 1.20
C LYS A 331 -8.49 17.73 0.81
N PRO A 332 -9.56 18.05 1.57
CA PRO A 332 -10.91 17.75 1.12
C PRO A 332 -11.13 18.27 -0.31
N PHE A 333 -11.65 17.42 -1.18
CA PHE A 333 -11.87 17.73 -2.58
C PHE A 333 -13.25 17.24 -3.03
N LYS A 334 -13.70 17.74 -4.18
CA LYS A 334 -14.91 17.26 -4.86
C LYS A 334 -14.55 16.84 -6.26
N ILE A 335 -15.20 15.81 -6.75
CA ILE A 335 -15.15 15.42 -8.17
C ILE A 335 -16.36 16.08 -8.83
N PRO A 336 -16.17 17.15 -9.64
CA PRO A 336 -17.28 17.79 -10.31
C PRO A 336 -17.91 16.83 -11.32
N ALA A 337 -19.23 16.65 -11.28
CA ALA A 337 -19.93 15.86 -12.28
C ALA A 337 -20.19 16.69 -13.55
N GLN A 338 -20.24 16.03 -14.70
CA GLN A 338 -20.67 16.66 -15.96
C GLN A 338 -22.12 17.16 -15.83
N PRO A 339 -22.40 18.46 -15.99
CA PRO A 339 -23.72 19.04 -15.65
C PRO A 339 -24.82 18.73 -16.67
N GLU A 340 -24.48 18.53 -17.94
CA GLU A 340 -25.39 18.53 -19.09
C GLU A 340 -26.13 17.20 -19.31
N LEU A 341 -25.88 16.17 -18.50
CA LEU A 341 -26.44 14.83 -18.70
C LEU A 341 -27.83 14.72 -18.07
N ILE A 342 -28.81 14.31 -18.87
CA ILE A 342 -30.19 14.08 -18.46
C ILE A 342 -30.62 12.67 -18.86
N GLY A 343 -31.29 11.95 -17.95
CA GLY A 343 -31.80 10.60 -18.17
C GLY A 343 -30.83 9.49 -17.70
N ASP A 344 -30.95 8.33 -18.33
CA ASP A 344 -30.11 7.18 -17.99
C ASP A 344 -28.72 7.37 -18.59
N ILE A 345 -27.70 7.55 -17.73
CA ILE A 345 -26.29 7.75 -18.14
C ILE A 345 -25.70 6.43 -18.65
N ILE A 346 -26.04 5.33 -17.98
CA ILE A 346 -25.67 3.97 -18.42
C ILE A 346 -26.83 3.03 -18.20
N SER A 347 -27.05 2.12 -19.15
CA SER A 347 -27.99 1.01 -19.07
C SER A 347 -27.26 -0.30 -19.38
N ILE A 348 -27.33 -1.25 -18.47
CA ILE A 348 -26.74 -2.59 -18.60
C ILE A 348 -27.89 -3.59 -18.67
N LYS A 349 -28.14 -4.17 -19.84
CA LYS A 349 -29.19 -5.19 -20.07
C LYS A 349 -28.63 -6.61 -20.04
N SER A 350 -27.39 -6.77 -20.39
CA SER A 350 -26.70 -8.06 -20.32
C SER A 350 -25.19 -7.86 -20.16
N TYR A 351 -24.56 -8.81 -19.50
CA TYR A 351 -23.12 -8.85 -19.30
C TYR A 351 -22.62 -10.30 -19.40
N SER A 352 -21.31 -10.47 -19.54
CA SER A 352 -20.69 -11.80 -19.55
C SER A 352 -19.68 -11.88 -18.41
N ILE A 353 -19.74 -12.97 -17.66
CA ILE A 353 -18.79 -13.32 -16.59
C ILE A 353 -18.07 -14.60 -16.96
N LEU A 354 -16.95 -14.86 -16.28
CA LEU A 354 -16.28 -16.15 -16.36
C LEU A 354 -16.90 -17.10 -15.32
N ASN A 355 -17.34 -18.26 -15.75
CA ASN A 355 -17.77 -19.30 -14.80
C ASN A 355 -16.54 -19.75 -13.98
N PRO A 356 -16.58 -19.71 -12.64
CA PRO A 356 -15.43 -20.05 -11.78
C PRO A 356 -14.94 -21.49 -11.96
N GLU A 357 -15.83 -22.43 -12.31
CA GLU A 357 -15.49 -23.85 -12.44
C GLU A 357 -14.99 -24.20 -13.84
N THR A 358 -15.64 -23.66 -14.88
CA THR A 358 -15.36 -24.04 -16.27
C THR A 358 -14.49 -23.03 -17.00
N HIS A 359 -14.23 -21.84 -16.42
CA HIS A 359 -13.54 -20.70 -17.04
C HIS A 359 -14.13 -20.26 -18.41
N LYS A 360 -15.34 -20.67 -18.72
CA LYS A 360 -16.04 -20.27 -19.96
C LYS A 360 -16.88 -19.02 -19.73
N PRO A 361 -16.99 -18.12 -20.73
CA PRO A 361 -17.86 -16.96 -20.63
C PRO A 361 -19.33 -17.38 -20.57
N VAL A 362 -20.06 -16.87 -19.59
CA VAL A 362 -21.50 -17.05 -19.44
C VAL A 362 -22.18 -15.70 -19.57
N LYS A 363 -23.12 -15.57 -20.49
CA LYS A 363 -23.93 -14.35 -20.66
C LYS A 363 -25.07 -14.36 -19.65
N ARG A 364 -25.24 -13.23 -18.94
CA ARG A 364 -26.34 -12.99 -17.99
C ARG A 364 -27.13 -11.76 -18.38
N THR A 365 -28.40 -11.75 -18.06
CA THR A 365 -29.29 -10.62 -18.27
C THR A 365 -29.51 -9.89 -16.94
N CYS A 366 -29.58 -8.57 -16.99
CA CYS A 366 -29.95 -7.69 -15.87
C CYS A 366 -30.68 -6.48 -16.43
N ASP A 367 -31.24 -5.64 -15.58
CA ASP A 367 -31.78 -4.32 -15.96
C ASP A 367 -31.26 -3.27 -14.96
N VAL A 368 -30.00 -2.88 -15.12
CA VAL A 368 -29.36 -1.85 -14.30
C VAL A 368 -29.35 -0.55 -15.09
N ARG A 369 -29.88 0.53 -14.49
CA ARG A 369 -29.92 1.87 -15.10
C ARG A 369 -29.45 2.91 -14.12
N LEU A 370 -28.31 3.50 -14.39
CA LEU A 370 -27.79 4.55 -13.52
C LEU A 370 -28.06 5.93 -14.13
N ARG A 371 -28.60 6.79 -13.30
CA ARG A 371 -28.80 8.22 -13.52
C ARG A 371 -27.80 9.03 -12.71
N ARG A 372 -27.86 10.34 -12.83
CA ARG A 372 -27.12 11.21 -11.92
C ARG A 372 -27.44 10.85 -10.46
N LYS A 373 -26.41 10.88 -9.62
CA LYS A 373 -26.47 10.53 -8.18
C LYS A 373 -26.81 9.06 -7.90
N ASN A 374 -26.77 8.17 -8.90
CA ASN A 374 -26.88 6.74 -8.63
C ASN A 374 -25.49 6.09 -8.59
N HIS A 375 -25.23 5.36 -7.51
CA HIS A 375 -24.00 4.65 -7.25
C HIS A 375 -24.25 3.14 -7.23
N LEU A 376 -23.55 2.41 -8.11
CA LEU A 376 -23.61 0.95 -8.22
C LEU A 376 -22.37 0.34 -7.61
N LEU A 377 -22.55 -0.60 -6.70
CA LEU A 377 -21.49 -1.48 -6.24
C LEU A 377 -21.49 -2.76 -7.09
N LEU A 378 -20.37 -3.04 -7.74
CA LEU A 378 -20.15 -4.29 -8.47
C LEU A 378 -19.42 -5.28 -7.56
N ALA A 379 -20.15 -6.24 -7.00
CA ALA A 379 -19.67 -7.23 -6.07
C ALA A 379 -19.41 -8.59 -6.75
N GLY A 380 -18.66 -9.46 -6.08
CA GLY A 380 -18.41 -10.84 -6.52
C GLY A 380 -16.97 -11.30 -6.22
N PRO A 381 -16.71 -12.61 -6.25
CA PRO A 381 -15.41 -13.18 -5.95
C PRO A 381 -14.32 -12.74 -6.94
N ASN A 382 -13.06 -12.87 -6.50
CA ASN A 382 -11.94 -12.56 -7.37
C ASN A 382 -11.86 -13.54 -8.56
N GLY A 383 -11.48 -13.00 -9.74
CA GLY A 383 -11.40 -13.80 -10.97
C GLY A 383 -12.72 -14.03 -11.70
N ILE A 384 -13.87 -13.55 -11.18
CA ILE A 384 -15.17 -13.69 -11.87
C ILE A 384 -15.28 -12.78 -13.11
N GLY A 385 -14.36 -11.82 -13.29
CA GLY A 385 -14.32 -10.92 -14.42
C GLY A 385 -14.86 -9.52 -14.15
N LYS A 386 -14.78 -9.01 -12.90
CA LYS A 386 -15.19 -7.63 -12.55
C LYS A 386 -14.48 -6.58 -13.41
N SER A 387 -13.15 -6.56 -13.41
CA SER A 387 -12.35 -5.61 -14.20
C SER A 387 -12.58 -5.77 -15.70
N THR A 388 -12.75 -7.01 -16.19
CA THR A 388 -13.10 -7.28 -17.58
C THR A 388 -14.49 -6.70 -17.94
N LEU A 389 -15.46 -6.76 -17.03
CA LEU A 389 -16.76 -6.14 -17.22
C LEU A 389 -16.64 -4.60 -17.28
N LEU A 390 -15.85 -4.00 -16.38
CA LEU A 390 -15.59 -2.56 -16.41
C LEU A 390 -14.95 -2.11 -17.72
N GLU A 391 -13.96 -2.86 -18.23
CA GLU A 391 -13.37 -2.60 -19.54
C GLU A 391 -14.39 -2.70 -20.70
N ARG A 392 -15.28 -3.69 -20.65
CA ARG A 392 -16.36 -3.83 -21.64
C ARG A 392 -17.36 -2.69 -21.58
N ILE A 393 -17.66 -2.18 -20.38
CA ILE A 393 -18.50 -0.97 -20.21
C ILE A 393 -17.86 0.21 -20.93
N VAL A 394 -16.57 0.47 -20.69
CA VAL A 394 -15.85 1.58 -21.31
C VAL A 394 -15.78 1.44 -22.84
N ASN A 395 -15.60 0.21 -23.35
CA ASN A 395 -15.46 -0.06 -24.79
C ASN A 395 -16.80 -0.20 -25.54
N GLY A 396 -17.94 -0.10 -24.87
CA GLY A 396 -19.26 -0.08 -25.49
C GLY A 396 -19.67 -1.42 -26.14
N VAL A 397 -19.70 -2.50 -25.37
CA VAL A 397 -20.06 -3.85 -25.86
C VAL A 397 -21.59 -4.03 -25.91
N GLU A 398 -22.06 -4.94 -26.78
CA GLU A 398 -23.48 -5.31 -26.90
C GLU A 398 -24.14 -5.62 -25.54
N GLY A 399 -25.30 -5.03 -25.30
CA GLY A 399 -26.04 -5.13 -24.03
C GLY A 399 -25.72 -4.03 -23.01
N ILE A 400 -24.77 -3.14 -23.31
CA ILE A 400 -24.42 -1.99 -22.49
C ILE A 400 -24.55 -0.73 -23.33
N THR A 401 -25.31 0.24 -22.84
CA THR A 401 -25.52 1.51 -23.56
C THR A 401 -25.12 2.67 -22.63
N ILE A 402 -24.21 3.52 -23.08
CA ILE A 402 -23.83 4.76 -22.40
C ILE A 402 -24.40 5.94 -23.18
N LEU A 403 -24.94 6.93 -22.47
CA LEU A 403 -25.48 8.14 -23.09
C LEU A 403 -24.40 8.83 -23.91
N PRO A 404 -24.67 9.15 -25.21
CA PRO A 404 -23.71 9.85 -26.05
C PRO A 404 -23.23 11.18 -25.43
N GLY A 405 -21.96 11.47 -25.55
CA GLY A 405 -21.34 12.68 -24.96
C GLY A 405 -20.99 12.57 -23.48
N THR A 406 -21.22 11.43 -22.83
CA THR A 406 -20.81 11.21 -21.45
C THR A 406 -19.28 11.10 -21.34
N ARG A 407 -18.67 11.92 -20.51
CA ARG A 407 -17.26 11.80 -20.14
C ARG A 407 -17.11 10.68 -19.12
N ILE A 408 -16.30 9.68 -19.43
CA ILE A 408 -16.04 8.52 -18.56
C ILE A 408 -14.74 8.78 -17.81
N GLY A 409 -14.80 8.87 -16.48
CA GLY A 409 -13.63 8.83 -15.60
C GLY A 409 -13.39 7.40 -15.15
N TYR A 410 -12.24 6.84 -15.47
CA TYR A 410 -11.90 5.47 -15.11
C TYR A 410 -10.64 5.43 -14.24
N TYR A 411 -10.78 4.93 -13.01
CA TYR A 411 -9.67 4.59 -12.15
C TYR A 411 -9.41 3.09 -12.25
N ARG A 412 -8.27 2.71 -12.80
CA ARG A 412 -7.85 1.31 -12.95
C ARG A 412 -6.81 0.96 -11.91
N GLN A 413 -6.88 -0.24 -11.38
CA GLN A 413 -5.91 -0.76 -10.42
C GLN A 413 -4.47 -0.77 -10.96
N ASP A 414 -4.28 -1.02 -12.25
CA ASP A 414 -2.97 -1.09 -12.94
C ASP A 414 -2.46 0.27 -13.44
N PHE A 415 -3.21 1.35 -13.22
CA PHE A 415 -2.91 2.70 -13.70
C PHE A 415 -2.69 2.82 -15.22
N SER A 416 -3.12 1.84 -16.03
CA SER A 416 -2.94 1.83 -17.49
C SER A 416 -3.69 2.96 -18.22
N MET A 417 -4.54 3.73 -17.51
CA MET A 417 -5.15 4.96 -18.01
C MET A 417 -4.17 6.13 -18.11
N MET A 418 -2.93 5.99 -17.62
CA MET A 418 -1.89 7.01 -17.68
C MET A 418 -0.73 6.52 -18.54
N ASP A 419 -0.12 7.45 -19.30
CA ASP A 419 1.14 7.16 -19.98
C ASP A 419 2.29 7.32 -18.98
N PHE A 420 2.99 6.24 -18.69
CA PHE A 420 4.10 6.23 -17.74
C PHE A 420 5.33 7.04 -18.21
N ASN A 421 5.43 7.37 -19.49
CA ASN A 421 6.49 8.23 -20.03
C ASN A 421 6.21 9.72 -19.83
N ASP A 422 4.94 10.10 -19.63
CA ASP A 422 4.56 11.46 -19.33
C ASP A 422 5.09 11.90 -17.97
N THR A 423 5.35 13.20 -17.82
CA THR A 423 5.43 13.81 -16.50
C THR A 423 4.03 13.96 -15.90
N VAL A 424 3.95 14.14 -14.59
CA VAL A 424 2.67 14.42 -13.93
C VAL A 424 2.00 15.64 -14.54
N TYR A 425 2.79 16.71 -14.79
CA TYR A 425 2.29 17.92 -15.45
C TYR A 425 1.65 17.61 -16.80
N GLN A 426 2.35 16.90 -17.67
CA GLN A 426 1.84 16.53 -19.01
C GLN A 426 0.57 15.71 -18.94
N SER A 427 0.51 14.78 -17.98
CA SER A 427 -0.66 13.92 -17.76
C SER A 427 -1.90 14.72 -17.32
N LEU A 428 -1.74 15.71 -16.42
CA LEU A 428 -2.81 16.60 -15.99
C LEU A 428 -3.20 17.60 -17.08
N GLU A 429 -2.22 18.14 -17.82
CA GLU A 429 -2.44 19.04 -18.94
C GLU A 429 -3.29 18.39 -20.05
N LYS A 430 -2.98 17.14 -20.44
CA LYS A 430 -3.76 16.38 -21.43
C LYS A 430 -5.24 16.30 -21.03
N VAL A 431 -5.52 16.07 -19.75
CA VAL A 431 -6.89 16.00 -19.24
C VAL A 431 -7.60 17.35 -19.31
N ILE A 432 -6.99 18.43 -18.81
CA ILE A 432 -7.59 19.76 -18.85
C ILE A 432 -7.87 20.21 -20.30
N ARG A 433 -6.91 20.00 -21.20
CA ARG A 433 -7.09 20.34 -22.61
C ARG A 433 -8.23 19.54 -23.27
N SER A 434 -8.43 18.29 -22.88
CA SER A 434 -9.53 17.48 -23.42
C SER A 434 -10.91 17.95 -22.96
N VAL A 435 -11.01 18.61 -21.79
CA VAL A 435 -12.27 19.07 -21.22
C VAL A 435 -12.56 20.53 -21.60
N GLU A 436 -11.57 21.40 -21.45
CA GLU A 436 -11.72 22.86 -21.60
C GLU A 436 -11.25 23.39 -22.97
N GLY A 437 -10.64 22.53 -23.81
CA GLY A 437 -10.04 22.94 -25.09
C GLY A 437 -8.77 23.78 -24.95
N ARG A 438 -8.41 24.21 -23.74
CA ARG A 438 -7.23 25.04 -23.43
C ARG A 438 -6.62 24.63 -22.09
N LEU A 439 -5.36 24.99 -21.89
CA LEU A 439 -4.70 24.82 -20.59
C LEU A 439 -5.15 25.91 -19.61
N ILE A 440 -5.56 25.48 -18.41
CA ILE A 440 -5.82 26.35 -17.26
C ILE A 440 -4.81 26.00 -16.18
N GLU A 441 -3.67 26.70 -16.20
CA GLU A 441 -2.51 26.44 -15.33
C GLU A 441 -2.86 26.50 -13.85
N THR A 442 -3.73 27.44 -13.45
CA THR A 442 -4.16 27.61 -12.06
C THR A 442 -4.95 26.41 -11.54
N GLU A 443 -5.85 25.83 -12.34
CA GLU A 443 -6.61 24.63 -11.97
C GLU A 443 -5.70 23.41 -11.89
N LEU A 444 -4.77 23.26 -12.84
CA LEU A 444 -3.80 22.17 -12.85
C LEU A 444 -2.97 22.16 -11.56
N ARG A 445 -2.38 23.32 -11.22
CA ARG A 445 -1.54 23.42 -10.01
C ARG A 445 -2.35 23.29 -8.73
N ALA A 446 -3.56 23.82 -8.70
CA ALA A 446 -4.46 23.66 -7.55
C ALA A 446 -4.84 22.18 -7.32
N ALA A 447 -5.19 21.46 -8.40
CA ALA A 447 -5.45 20.02 -8.31
C ALA A 447 -4.22 19.27 -7.84
N ALA A 448 -3.04 19.48 -8.44
CA ALA A 448 -1.80 18.85 -8.03
C ALA A 448 -1.51 19.08 -6.52
N ALA A 449 -1.59 20.33 -6.07
CA ALA A 449 -1.34 20.69 -4.67
C ALA A 449 -2.34 20.05 -3.68
N SER A 450 -3.61 19.87 -4.09
CA SER A 450 -4.64 19.23 -3.26
C SER A 450 -4.33 17.75 -3.01
N PHE A 451 -3.65 17.10 -3.95
CA PHE A 451 -3.23 15.70 -3.88
C PHE A 451 -1.75 15.54 -3.48
N LEU A 452 -1.18 16.50 -2.75
CA LEU A 452 0.19 16.46 -2.22
C LEU A 452 1.29 16.35 -3.30
N ILE A 453 0.98 16.71 -4.54
CA ILE A 453 1.95 16.76 -5.63
C ILE A 453 2.64 18.12 -5.59
N GLY A 454 3.84 18.14 -5.03
CA GLY A 454 4.65 19.37 -4.91
C GLY A 454 5.28 19.82 -6.23
N ALA A 455 5.93 20.98 -6.19
CA ALA A 455 6.61 21.57 -7.34
C ALA A 455 7.70 20.65 -7.94
N ASP A 456 8.39 19.88 -7.09
CA ASP A 456 9.44 18.94 -7.52
C ASP A 456 8.85 17.69 -8.17
N ALA A 457 7.73 17.19 -7.62
CA ALA A 457 7.06 15.98 -8.10
C ALA A 457 6.28 16.20 -9.41
N ILE A 458 5.80 17.42 -9.68
CA ILE A 458 4.94 17.70 -10.85
C ILE A 458 5.68 17.49 -12.18
N HIS A 459 6.99 17.65 -12.21
CA HIS A 459 7.84 17.43 -13.39
C HIS A 459 8.46 16.04 -13.45
N THR A 460 8.17 15.19 -12.46
CA THR A 460 8.66 13.81 -12.41
C THR A 460 7.85 12.92 -13.35
N LYS A 461 8.49 11.94 -14.00
CA LYS A 461 7.81 10.94 -14.83
C LYS A 461 6.91 10.05 -13.97
N ILE A 462 5.73 9.72 -14.48
CA ILE A 462 4.78 8.83 -13.81
C ILE A 462 5.39 7.46 -13.51
N ALA A 463 6.25 6.95 -14.40
CA ALA A 463 6.96 5.69 -14.19
C ALA A 463 7.78 5.64 -12.89
N SER A 464 8.34 6.77 -12.45
CA SER A 464 9.21 6.85 -11.25
C SER A 464 8.45 7.17 -9.96
N LEU A 465 7.13 7.38 -10.02
CA LEU A 465 6.29 7.56 -8.85
C LEU A 465 6.02 6.24 -8.14
N SER A 466 5.86 6.29 -6.82
CA SER A 466 5.31 5.16 -6.06
C SER A 466 3.86 4.88 -6.48
N GLU A 467 3.35 3.67 -6.23
CA GLU A 467 1.98 3.33 -6.59
C GLU A 467 0.96 4.19 -5.86
N GLY A 468 1.19 4.54 -4.59
CA GLY A 468 0.36 5.48 -3.87
C GLY A 468 0.35 6.88 -4.49
N GLN A 469 1.51 7.39 -4.94
CA GLN A 469 1.59 8.66 -5.65
C GLN A 469 0.86 8.60 -7.02
N LYS A 470 0.99 7.49 -7.76
CA LYS A 470 0.23 7.25 -8.99
C LYS A 470 -1.28 7.30 -8.73
N GLY A 471 -1.74 6.67 -7.63
CA GLY A 471 -3.14 6.74 -7.21
C GLY A 471 -3.62 8.16 -6.96
N LEU A 472 -2.83 8.98 -6.27
CA LEU A 472 -3.17 10.39 -6.04
C LEU A 472 -3.20 11.21 -7.35
N VAL A 473 -2.26 10.97 -8.28
CA VAL A 473 -2.30 11.57 -9.62
C VAL A 473 -3.55 11.15 -10.39
N ALA A 474 -3.96 9.88 -10.28
CA ALA A 474 -5.19 9.39 -10.90
C ALA A 474 -6.42 10.12 -10.37
N PHE A 475 -6.54 10.34 -9.05
CA PHE A 475 -7.63 11.15 -8.48
C PHE A 475 -7.57 12.61 -8.92
N ALA A 476 -6.38 13.24 -8.98
CA ALA A 476 -6.24 14.60 -9.51
C ALA A 476 -6.75 14.69 -10.96
N ARG A 477 -6.47 13.69 -11.80
CA ARG A 477 -7.01 13.60 -13.17
C ARG A 477 -8.53 13.51 -13.19
N LEU A 478 -9.14 12.70 -12.31
CA LEU A 478 -10.61 12.56 -12.24
C LEU A 478 -11.28 13.88 -11.85
N VAL A 479 -10.70 14.65 -10.93
CA VAL A 479 -11.20 15.99 -10.58
C VAL A 479 -11.19 16.93 -11.78
N LEU A 480 -10.10 16.93 -12.56
CA LEU A 480 -9.95 17.77 -13.75
C LEU A 480 -10.83 17.29 -14.92
N GLN A 481 -11.08 15.99 -15.02
CA GLN A 481 -11.87 15.37 -16.09
C GLN A 481 -13.36 15.66 -15.98
N ARG A 482 -13.86 15.93 -14.76
CA ARG A 482 -15.28 16.19 -14.47
C ARG A 482 -16.19 15.15 -15.13
N PRO A 483 -16.07 13.86 -14.78
CA PRO A 483 -16.78 12.78 -15.47
C PRO A 483 -18.29 12.84 -15.25
N GLY A 484 -19.06 12.33 -16.21
CA GLY A 484 -20.48 12.06 -16.06
C GLY A 484 -20.73 10.65 -15.52
N LEU A 485 -19.87 9.70 -15.92
CA LEU A 485 -19.80 8.33 -15.42
C LEU A 485 -18.43 8.10 -14.80
N LEU A 486 -18.40 7.79 -13.51
CA LEU A 486 -17.19 7.47 -12.77
C LEU A 486 -17.11 5.96 -12.55
N ILE A 487 -16.02 5.34 -12.97
CA ILE A 487 -15.75 3.91 -12.81
C ILE A 487 -14.49 3.76 -11.95
N LEU A 488 -14.60 3.03 -10.84
CA LEU A 488 -13.52 2.84 -9.88
C LEU A 488 -13.28 1.35 -9.66
N ASP A 489 -12.09 0.88 -10.03
CA ASP A 489 -11.64 -0.50 -9.84
C ASP A 489 -10.60 -0.56 -8.73
N GLU A 490 -11.03 -1.00 -7.54
CA GLU A 490 -10.23 -1.11 -6.30
C GLU A 490 -9.45 0.19 -5.96
N PRO A 491 -10.13 1.34 -5.80
CA PRO A 491 -9.47 2.63 -5.66
C PRO A 491 -8.70 2.81 -4.35
N THR A 492 -8.87 1.93 -3.38
CA THR A 492 -8.16 1.94 -2.10
C THR A 492 -6.81 1.24 -2.15
N ASN A 493 -6.57 0.39 -3.16
CA ASN A 493 -5.32 -0.32 -3.31
C ASN A 493 -4.16 0.68 -3.48
N HIS A 494 -3.09 0.47 -2.73
CA HIS A 494 -1.88 1.31 -2.73
C HIS A 494 -2.06 2.74 -2.19
N ILE A 495 -3.27 3.14 -1.79
CA ILE A 495 -3.55 4.45 -1.17
C ILE A 495 -3.30 4.36 0.35
N ASN A 496 -2.58 5.36 0.88
CA ASN A 496 -2.37 5.45 2.32
C ASN A 496 -3.73 5.58 3.04
N PHE A 497 -3.94 4.78 4.07
CA PHE A 497 -5.19 4.70 4.84
C PHE A 497 -5.69 6.07 5.34
N ARG A 498 -4.80 7.04 5.59
CA ARG A 498 -5.16 8.41 6.00
C ARG A 498 -5.91 9.19 4.93
N HIS A 499 -5.73 8.84 3.65
CA HIS A 499 -6.42 9.51 2.55
C HIS A 499 -7.80 8.89 2.29
N ILE A 500 -8.01 7.63 2.72
CA ILE A 500 -9.23 6.86 2.44
C ILE A 500 -10.50 7.59 2.91
N PRO A 501 -10.59 8.16 4.14
CA PRO A 501 -11.80 8.87 4.56
C PRO A 501 -12.11 10.11 3.71
N VAL A 502 -11.08 10.82 3.25
CA VAL A 502 -11.25 12.01 2.39
C VAL A 502 -11.75 11.60 1.01
N ILE A 503 -11.21 10.50 0.47
CA ILE A 503 -11.64 9.94 -0.82
C ILE A 503 -13.08 9.42 -0.70
N ALA A 504 -13.40 8.63 0.34
CA ALA A 504 -14.73 8.11 0.58
C ALA A 504 -15.78 9.24 0.61
N LYS A 505 -15.50 10.32 1.34
CA LYS A 505 -16.37 11.50 1.40
C LYS A 505 -16.55 12.15 0.03
N ALA A 506 -15.48 12.29 -0.76
CA ALA A 506 -15.57 12.88 -2.10
C ALA A 506 -16.40 12.00 -3.06
N LEU A 507 -16.37 10.68 -2.88
CA LEU A 507 -17.18 9.73 -3.66
C LEU A 507 -18.63 9.72 -3.19
N ASP A 508 -18.88 9.80 -1.88
CA ASP A 508 -20.23 9.94 -1.31
C ASP A 508 -20.96 11.20 -1.82
N GLU A 509 -20.23 12.33 -1.88
CA GLU A 509 -20.73 13.62 -2.38
C GLU A 509 -20.79 13.69 -3.92
N TYR A 510 -20.36 12.66 -4.66
CA TYR A 510 -20.31 12.70 -6.12
C TYR A 510 -21.73 12.71 -6.72
N GLU A 511 -21.99 13.66 -7.63
CA GLU A 511 -23.31 13.87 -8.22
C GLU A 511 -23.52 13.24 -9.60
N GLY A 512 -22.54 12.57 -10.17
CA GLY A 512 -22.67 11.81 -11.41
C GLY A 512 -23.16 10.38 -11.18
N ALA A 513 -23.11 9.54 -12.23
CA ALA A 513 -23.30 8.10 -12.08
C ALA A 513 -21.95 7.46 -11.69
N MET A 514 -21.95 6.49 -10.77
CA MET A 514 -20.74 5.82 -10.33
C MET A 514 -20.90 4.30 -10.36
N ILE A 515 -19.83 3.61 -10.77
CA ILE A 515 -19.67 2.16 -10.62
C ILE A 515 -18.41 1.94 -9.79
N LEU A 516 -18.57 1.30 -8.64
CA LEU A 516 -17.49 1.02 -7.70
C LEU A 516 -17.26 -0.49 -7.59
N VAL A 517 -16.01 -0.90 -7.69
CA VAL A 517 -15.52 -2.21 -7.25
C VAL A 517 -14.61 -1.98 -6.05
N SER A 518 -14.93 -2.57 -4.92
CA SER A 518 -14.06 -2.57 -3.74
C SER A 518 -14.30 -3.81 -2.90
N HIS A 519 -13.23 -4.29 -2.29
CA HIS A 519 -13.23 -5.40 -1.34
C HIS A 519 -13.08 -4.94 0.11
N VAL A 520 -12.96 -3.62 0.35
CA VAL A 520 -12.82 -3.02 1.68
C VAL A 520 -14.20 -2.59 2.20
N PRO A 521 -14.81 -3.35 3.14
CA PRO A 521 -16.17 -3.07 3.62
C PRO A 521 -16.28 -1.69 4.26
N GLU A 522 -15.33 -1.32 5.12
CA GLU A 522 -15.29 -0.04 5.83
C GLU A 522 -15.25 1.18 4.88
N PHE A 523 -14.63 1.02 3.72
CA PHE A 523 -14.61 2.06 2.69
C PHE A 523 -15.97 2.16 2.00
N VAL A 524 -16.58 1.01 1.67
CA VAL A 524 -17.89 0.96 1.00
C VAL A 524 -18.99 1.51 1.90
N GLU A 525 -18.95 1.23 3.21
CA GLU A 525 -19.92 1.71 4.20
C GLU A 525 -19.95 3.24 4.34
N GLN A 526 -18.83 3.92 4.03
CA GLN A 526 -18.73 5.38 4.03
C GLN A 526 -19.29 6.04 2.77
N ILE A 527 -19.68 5.25 1.76
CA ILE A 527 -20.11 5.76 0.44
C ILE A 527 -21.56 5.34 0.22
N ARG A 528 -22.39 6.28 -0.21
CA ARG A 528 -23.76 5.96 -0.59
C ARG A 528 -23.79 4.99 -1.78
N ILE A 529 -24.34 3.81 -1.58
CA ILE A 529 -24.60 2.81 -2.61
C ILE A 529 -26.12 2.67 -2.80
N ASP A 530 -26.59 2.95 -4.02
CA ASP A 530 -28.02 2.89 -4.34
C ASP A 530 -28.40 1.50 -4.89
N GLU A 531 -27.47 0.80 -5.55
CA GLU A 531 -27.70 -0.50 -6.19
C GLU A 531 -26.48 -1.41 -6.05
N VAL A 532 -26.70 -2.72 -5.93
CA VAL A 532 -25.63 -3.73 -5.86
C VAL A 532 -25.85 -4.77 -6.95
N LEU A 533 -24.87 -4.91 -7.83
CA LEU A 533 -24.83 -6.01 -8.82
C LEU A 533 -23.79 -7.05 -8.36
N ASP A 534 -24.29 -8.15 -7.80
CA ASP A 534 -23.45 -9.25 -7.34
C ASP A 534 -23.28 -10.29 -8.46
N LEU A 535 -22.09 -10.35 -9.02
CA LEU A 535 -21.75 -11.28 -10.11
C LEU A 535 -21.68 -12.74 -9.63
N GLY A 536 -21.54 -12.98 -8.32
CA GLY A 536 -21.49 -14.31 -7.71
C GLY A 536 -22.88 -14.93 -7.49
N LYS A 537 -23.93 -14.14 -7.34
CA LYS A 537 -25.28 -14.63 -7.10
C LYS A 537 -25.90 -15.17 -8.39
N GLY A 538 -26.32 -16.46 -8.38
CA GLY A 538 -27.03 -17.10 -9.48
C GLY A 538 -26.27 -18.29 -10.12
N TYR A 539 -25.46 -18.99 -9.34
CA TYR A 539 -25.00 -20.35 -9.65
C TYR A 539 -25.91 -21.37 -9.03
#